data_ebc4c51c5ef77ffcadb734a77a89db4c
#
_entry.id   ebc4c51c5ef77ffcadb734a77a89db4c
#
_cell.length_a   1.000
_cell.length_b   1.000
_cell.length_c   1.000
_cell.angle_alpha   90.00
_cell.angle_beta   90.00
_cell.angle_gamma   90.00
#
_symmetry.space_group_name_H-M   'P 1'
#
loop_
_entity.id
_entity.type
_entity.pdbx_description
1 polymer ?
#
loop_
_entity_poly.entity_id
_entity_poly.type
_entity_poly.pdbx_seq_one_letter_code
_entity_poly.pdbx_strand_id
1 'polypeptide(L)'
;MAPGEDAPLPTAPGPDAARSISRSDDAPDEPGTVVWHRDDLRIADNPALAAAAADADRILPLFVFDPGFYDERGAACDARIEFLHDCLRDLDRQYRDVGGAGLTYGHGDPLDVLARFVDAGWEVVASATASGRYGRRRDERARERLGVRFVAGDGLVRDADRPREDWSDRVESWFAADPFDWDPRSVAVERVETAVDPDRVSDAYGVAPTKTRVPTGGRGPAKDRLRAFAERIAEYPGSISSPVDAREGTSGLSAYLRFGCLSVREVHRHVDERAPDGRGKSMYVSRLFWNRHYTQKLLDWPGWLDRAVNPVYEGFNGDRHDPDLVAVWKRGETGFPMVDASMRCLRETGWLNFRMRALCASFYFHILQQPWRIGADHFYEHLIDGDPAINYTQWQSQCGLVGRPGLRLYDPRKQVRDQDPDGEFVGRWVPELDPLPAAHLDAPEKTPLAVQREVGIEIGEAYPYPVVDYEAAREEFRERYGAVHGAAAARLGDEEIARRASLSGGVGAARSIAADHGEPAEPNGDDADATSQTGLDEFG
;
A
#
# COMPACT_ATOMS: atom_id res chain seq x y z
N MET A 1 38.67 20.53 -11.71
CA MET A 1 38.38 19.08 -11.74
C MET A 1 37.05 18.93 -11.03
N ALA A 2 35.99 18.61 -11.77
CA ALA A 2 34.70 18.24 -11.18
C ALA A 2 34.93 16.97 -10.33
N PRO A 3 34.29 16.80 -9.16
CA PRO A 3 34.34 15.55 -8.44
C PRO A 3 33.77 14.45 -9.35
N GLY A 4 34.45 13.30 -9.40
CA GLY A 4 34.09 12.19 -10.27
C GLY A 4 32.66 11.72 -9.99
N GLU A 5 31.97 11.30 -11.04
CA GLU A 5 30.57 10.83 -11.06
C GLU A 5 30.28 9.64 -10.12
N ASP A 6 31.30 9.01 -9.51
CA ASP A 6 31.20 7.80 -8.66
C ASP A 6 31.41 8.05 -7.15
N ALA A 7 31.45 9.29 -6.67
CA ALA A 7 31.64 9.52 -5.24
C ALA A 7 30.32 9.39 -4.49
N PRO A 8 30.24 8.60 -3.38
CA PRO A 8 29.04 8.47 -2.58
C PRO A 8 28.58 9.85 -2.07
N LEU A 9 27.27 10.08 -2.08
CA LEU A 9 26.70 11.33 -1.58
C LEU A 9 27.15 11.58 -0.13
N PRO A 10 27.63 12.78 0.18
CA PRO A 10 28.01 13.13 1.55
C PRO A 10 26.77 13.21 2.45
N THR A 11 26.95 12.93 3.74
CA THR A 11 25.89 13.18 4.71
C THR A 11 25.57 14.68 4.78
N ALA A 12 24.32 15.06 4.49
CA ALA A 12 23.86 16.45 4.45
C ALA A 12 22.59 16.64 5.30
N PRO A 13 22.36 17.84 5.84
CA PRO A 13 23.27 19.00 5.83
C PRO A 13 24.51 18.77 6.68
N GLY A 14 25.60 19.45 6.35
CA GLY A 14 26.78 19.51 7.21
C GLY A 14 26.51 20.32 8.49
N PRO A 15 27.29 20.11 9.58
CA PRO A 15 27.12 20.81 10.85
C PRO A 15 27.17 22.34 10.74
N ASP A 16 28.04 22.86 9.86
CA ASP A 16 28.20 24.29 9.66
C ASP A 16 27.02 24.93 8.91
N ALA A 17 26.40 24.20 7.99
CA ALA A 17 25.19 24.66 7.29
C ALA A 17 23.99 24.78 8.25
N ALA A 18 23.79 23.81 9.13
CA ALA A 18 22.73 23.88 10.14
C ALA A 18 22.94 25.04 11.13
N ARG A 19 24.19 25.33 11.49
CA ARG A 19 24.55 26.46 12.39
C ARG A 19 24.45 27.81 11.70
N SER A 20 24.64 27.91 10.39
CA SER A 20 24.62 29.19 9.65
C SER A 20 23.23 29.84 9.67
N ILE A 21 22.16 29.05 9.69
CA ILE A 21 20.79 29.58 9.78
C ILE A 21 20.51 30.19 11.15
N SER A 22 21.06 29.61 12.20
CA SER A 22 20.93 30.12 13.59
C SER A 22 21.72 31.41 13.84
N ARG A 23 22.61 31.85 12.93
CA ARG A 23 23.53 32.97 13.07
C ARG A 23 23.30 34.11 12.10
N SER A 24 22.18 34.16 11.40
CA SER A 24 21.86 35.31 10.56
C SER A 24 21.66 36.54 11.42
N ASP A 25 22.45 37.59 11.19
CA ASP A 25 22.44 38.84 12.00
C ASP A 25 21.09 39.59 11.99
N ASP A 26 20.18 39.22 11.07
CA ASP A 26 18.83 39.77 10.97
C ASP A 26 17.72 38.84 11.50
N ALA A 27 18.07 37.72 12.12
CA ALA A 27 17.12 36.74 12.64
C ALA A 27 16.92 36.89 14.15
N PRO A 28 15.71 36.69 14.71
CA PRO A 28 15.52 36.60 16.14
C PRO A 28 16.42 35.53 16.76
N ASP A 29 16.91 35.77 17.97
CA ASP A 29 17.86 34.91 18.71
C ASP A 29 17.33 33.48 19.01
N GLU A 30 16.08 33.16 18.61
CA GLU A 30 15.46 31.87 18.87
C GLU A 30 15.51 30.99 17.63
N PRO A 31 16.00 29.74 17.78
CA PRO A 31 15.94 28.73 16.71
C PRO A 31 14.49 28.42 16.37
N GLY A 32 14.24 28.00 15.12
CA GLY A 32 12.90 27.66 14.65
C GLY A 32 12.57 26.17 14.79
N THR A 33 11.58 25.72 14.05
CA THR A 33 11.12 24.33 14.04
C THR A 33 11.37 23.66 12.69
N VAL A 34 12.07 22.53 12.70
CA VAL A 34 12.20 21.65 11.54
C VAL A 34 10.90 20.85 11.36
N VAL A 35 10.30 20.93 10.19
CA VAL A 35 9.19 20.08 9.77
C VAL A 35 9.76 18.89 8.99
N TRP A 36 9.87 17.75 9.64
CA TRP A 36 10.44 16.55 9.04
C TRP A 36 9.37 15.77 8.26
N HIS A 37 9.36 15.97 6.94
CA HIS A 37 8.50 15.24 6.01
C HIS A 37 8.97 13.80 5.78
N ARG A 38 8.00 12.89 5.59
CA ARG A 38 8.25 11.48 5.27
C ARG A 38 7.26 10.96 4.23
N ASP A 39 6.06 10.55 4.63
CA ASP A 39 4.95 10.08 3.80
C ASP A 39 3.73 11.04 3.86
N ASP A 40 3.99 12.32 4.06
CA ASP A 40 3.05 13.42 4.16
C ASP A 40 3.45 14.58 3.23
N LEU A 41 3.73 14.27 1.94
CA LEU A 41 4.35 15.16 0.97
C LEU A 41 3.36 16.22 0.43
N ARG A 42 2.87 17.05 1.35
CA ARG A 42 1.94 18.17 1.07
C ARG A 42 2.07 19.26 2.14
N ILE A 43 1.68 20.49 1.78
CA ILE A 43 1.59 21.62 2.72
C ILE A 43 0.16 21.86 3.23
N ALA A 44 -0.87 21.38 2.52
CA ALA A 44 -2.26 21.48 2.95
C ALA A 44 -2.67 20.27 3.80
N ASP A 45 -3.50 20.48 4.80
CA ASP A 45 -3.97 19.42 5.73
C ASP A 45 -2.80 18.61 6.31
N ASN A 46 -1.72 19.30 6.68
CA ASN A 46 -0.51 18.70 7.26
C ASN A 46 -0.43 19.04 8.75
N PRO A 47 -0.61 18.05 9.67
CA PRO A 47 -0.65 18.32 11.10
C PRO A 47 0.69 18.80 11.68
N ALA A 48 1.82 18.28 11.17
CA ALA A 48 3.13 18.70 11.64
C ALA A 48 3.44 20.15 11.25
N LEU A 49 3.14 20.52 10.00
CA LEU A 49 3.35 21.87 9.49
C LEU A 49 2.46 22.89 10.23
N ALA A 50 1.18 22.57 10.41
CA ALA A 50 0.26 23.44 11.17
C ALA A 50 0.73 23.64 12.61
N ALA A 51 1.18 22.59 13.28
CA ALA A 51 1.71 22.68 14.64
C ALA A 51 3.03 23.48 14.70
N ALA A 52 3.95 23.28 13.75
CA ALA A 52 5.20 24.04 13.69
C ALA A 52 4.94 25.53 13.45
N ALA A 53 4.04 25.87 12.51
CA ALA A 53 3.70 27.26 12.19
C ALA A 53 2.94 27.99 13.31
N ALA A 54 2.25 27.25 14.18
CA ALA A 54 1.57 27.83 15.35
C ALA A 54 2.54 28.13 16.51
N ASP A 55 3.64 27.40 16.61
CA ASP A 55 4.54 27.43 17.77
C ASP A 55 5.84 28.21 17.49
N ALA A 56 6.17 28.55 16.24
CA ALA A 56 7.43 29.17 15.85
C ALA A 56 7.28 30.24 14.77
N ASP A 57 8.12 31.29 14.82
CA ASP A 57 8.20 32.34 13.81
C ASP A 57 8.96 31.89 12.53
N ARG A 58 9.67 30.77 12.59
CA ARG A 58 10.45 30.19 11.49
C ARG A 58 10.34 28.67 11.46
N ILE A 59 10.16 28.14 10.27
CA ILE A 59 10.12 26.72 10.01
C ILE A 59 11.12 26.33 8.92
N LEU A 60 11.64 25.11 8.99
CA LEU A 60 12.53 24.54 8.00
C LEU A 60 11.95 23.19 7.54
N PRO A 61 11.32 23.14 6.35
CA PRO A 61 10.89 21.87 5.80
C PRO A 61 12.10 21.01 5.42
N LEU A 62 12.10 19.75 5.88
CA LEU A 62 13.21 18.82 5.66
C LEU A 62 12.69 17.48 5.17
N PHE A 63 13.31 16.93 4.14
CA PHE A 63 13.23 15.53 3.77
C PHE A 63 14.61 14.89 3.83
N VAL A 64 14.73 13.69 4.39
CA VAL A 64 15.99 12.96 4.50
C VAL A 64 15.94 11.71 3.63
N PHE A 65 16.83 11.65 2.64
CA PHE A 65 17.10 10.44 1.87
C PHE A 65 17.92 9.47 2.72
N ASP A 66 17.27 8.41 3.15
CA ASP A 66 17.87 7.37 3.97
C ASP A 66 18.52 6.31 3.07
N PRO A 67 19.87 6.11 3.12
CA PRO A 67 20.56 5.13 2.30
C PRO A 67 19.99 3.71 2.40
N GLY A 68 19.49 3.32 3.57
CA GLY A 68 18.87 2.00 3.78
C GLY A 68 17.58 1.77 2.98
N PHE A 69 17.01 2.82 2.37
CA PHE A 69 15.86 2.71 1.49
C PHE A 69 16.26 2.47 0.02
N TYR A 70 17.49 2.82 -0.35
CA TYR A 70 18.01 2.77 -1.72
C TYR A 70 18.99 1.61 -1.98
N ASP A 71 19.46 0.92 -0.93
CA ASP A 71 20.37 -0.21 -1.07
C ASP A 71 19.62 -1.49 -1.52
N GLU A 72 20.36 -2.57 -1.79
CA GLU A 72 19.82 -3.89 -2.20
C GLU A 72 18.82 -4.49 -1.22
N ARG A 73 18.73 -3.96 -0.01
CA ARG A 73 17.72 -4.33 1.00
C ARG A 73 16.48 -3.46 0.94
N GLY A 74 16.51 -2.41 0.15
CA GLY A 74 15.36 -1.56 -0.11
C GLY A 74 14.26 -2.35 -0.83
N ALA A 75 13.08 -2.45 -0.24
CA ALA A 75 11.95 -3.18 -0.80
C ALA A 75 11.09 -2.28 -1.73
N ALA A 76 11.73 -1.43 -2.53
CA ALA A 76 11.04 -0.52 -3.45
C ALA A 76 11.59 -0.66 -4.87
N CYS A 77 10.73 -0.86 -5.87
CA CYS A 77 11.15 -0.77 -7.26
C CYS A 77 11.51 0.68 -7.64
N ASP A 78 12.40 0.86 -8.61
CA ASP A 78 12.86 2.16 -9.09
C ASP A 78 11.73 3.10 -9.51
N ALA A 79 10.67 2.55 -10.11
CA ALA A 79 9.50 3.33 -10.48
C ALA A 79 8.76 3.92 -9.26
N ARG A 80 8.77 3.25 -8.11
CA ARG A 80 8.24 3.80 -6.86
C ARG A 80 9.16 4.85 -6.27
N ILE A 81 10.46 4.65 -6.40
CA ILE A 81 11.47 5.65 -6.00
C ILE A 81 11.32 6.92 -6.85
N GLU A 82 11.23 6.79 -8.16
CA GLU A 82 11.04 7.95 -9.04
C GLU A 82 9.72 8.67 -8.77
N PHE A 83 8.63 7.94 -8.51
CA PHE A 83 7.37 8.55 -8.08
C PHE A 83 7.52 9.36 -6.77
N LEU A 84 8.29 8.86 -5.79
CA LEU A 84 8.64 9.60 -4.57
C LEU A 84 9.42 10.87 -4.91
N HIS A 85 10.42 10.77 -5.80
CA HIS A 85 11.23 11.92 -6.21
C HIS A 85 10.39 12.99 -6.90
N ASP A 86 9.43 12.61 -7.75
CA ASP A 86 8.45 13.54 -8.32
C ASP A 86 7.62 14.25 -7.24
N CYS A 87 7.17 13.50 -6.23
CA CYS A 87 6.42 14.07 -5.11
C CYS A 87 7.27 15.07 -4.32
N LEU A 88 8.58 14.82 -4.16
CA LEU A 88 9.50 15.73 -3.49
C LEU A 88 9.78 17.01 -4.30
N ARG A 89 9.98 16.88 -5.61
CA ARG A 89 10.10 18.05 -6.51
C ARG A 89 8.82 18.91 -6.48
N ASP A 90 7.66 18.25 -6.38
CA ASP A 90 6.38 18.95 -6.25
C ASP A 90 6.22 19.64 -4.88
N LEU A 91 6.63 18.98 -3.79
CA LEU A 91 6.59 19.57 -2.45
C LEU A 91 7.52 20.81 -2.34
N ASP A 92 8.71 20.75 -2.94
CA ASP A 92 9.61 21.91 -3.02
C ASP A 92 8.93 23.09 -3.73
N ARG A 93 8.23 22.83 -4.85
CA ARG A 93 7.44 23.87 -5.55
C ARG A 93 6.31 24.41 -4.66
N GLN A 94 5.56 23.56 -3.97
CA GLN A 94 4.49 24.00 -3.07
C GLN A 94 4.98 25.02 -2.04
N TYR A 95 6.14 24.79 -1.43
CA TYR A 95 6.74 25.73 -0.47
C TYR A 95 7.18 27.04 -1.14
N ARG A 96 7.75 26.98 -2.35
CA ARG A 96 8.13 28.18 -3.12
C ARG A 96 6.92 28.99 -3.56
N ASP A 97 5.85 28.34 -3.98
CA ASP A 97 4.62 28.98 -4.46
C ASP A 97 3.91 29.80 -3.37
N VAL A 98 4.11 29.44 -2.10
CA VAL A 98 3.61 30.21 -0.95
C VAL A 98 4.61 31.26 -0.43
N GLY A 99 5.71 31.49 -1.14
CA GLY A 99 6.70 32.50 -0.82
C GLY A 99 7.86 32.04 0.07
N GLY A 100 7.95 30.73 0.34
CA GLY A 100 9.03 30.14 1.10
C GLY A 100 10.31 29.87 0.32
N ALA A 101 11.41 29.50 0.99
CA ALA A 101 12.69 29.18 0.37
C ALA A 101 12.73 27.78 -0.31
N GLY A 102 11.71 26.93 -0.07
CA GLY A 102 11.61 25.56 -0.61
C GLY A 102 11.95 24.49 0.42
N LEU A 103 12.14 23.25 -0.06
CA LEU A 103 12.41 22.06 0.77
C LEU A 103 13.93 21.88 0.95
N THR A 104 14.37 21.66 2.17
CA THR A 104 15.72 21.21 2.47
C THR A 104 15.84 19.71 2.26
N TYR A 105 16.87 19.26 1.56
CA TYR A 105 17.18 17.85 1.37
C TYR A 105 18.36 17.41 2.22
N GLY A 106 18.16 16.41 3.08
CA GLY A 106 19.21 15.71 3.80
C GLY A 106 19.52 14.36 3.15
N HIS A 107 20.72 13.82 3.42
CA HIS A 107 21.10 12.45 3.03
C HIS A 107 21.90 11.82 4.17
N GLY A 108 21.58 10.58 4.52
CA GLY A 108 22.22 9.82 5.59
C GLY A 108 21.23 9.19 6.56
N ASP A 109 21.71 8.64 7.68
CA ASP A 109 20.82 8.17 8.75
C ASP A 109 19.95 9.35 9.22
N PRO A 110 18.61 9.23 9.19
CA PRO A 110 17.73 10.32 9.59
C PRO A 110 18.00 10.86 10.99
N LEU A 111 18.39 10.02 11.95
CA LEU A 111 18.70 10.47 13.31
C LEU A 111 19.97 11.32 13.36
N ASP A 112 20.99 10.96 12.59
CA ASP A 112 22.23 11.71 12.50
C ASP A 112 22.03 13.06 11.80
N VAL A 113 21.17 13.11 10.78
CA VAL A 113 20.81 14.37 10.11
C VAL A 113 20.03 15.28 11.05
N LEU A 114 18.98 14.75 11.71
CA LEU A 114 18.16 15.51 12.66
C LEU A 114 18.95 16.00 13.86
N ALA A 115 19.88 15.19 14.38
CA ALA A 115 20.72 15.57 15.52
C ALA A 115 21.48 16.89 15.28
N ARG A 116 21.89 17.15 14.04
CA ARG A 116 22.62 18.40 13.69
C ARG A 116 21.77 19.65 13.85
N PHE A 117 20.46 19.54 13.55
CA PHE A 117 19.51 20.63 13.78
C PHE A 117 19.23 20.80 15.27
N VAL A 118 19.01 19.69 15.99
CA VAL A 118 18.79 19.71 17.45
C VAL A 118 20.01 20.30 18.19
N ASP A 119 21.23 19.90 17.80
CA ASP A 119 22.49 20.45 18.36
C ASP A 119 22.67 21.95 18.03
N ALA A 120 22.04 22.43 16.95
CA ALA A 120 21.98 23.84 16.59
C ALA A 120 20.83 24.59 17.29
N GLY A 121 20.05 23.91 18.14
CA GLY A 121 18.98 24.50 18.95
C GLY A 121 17.59 24.43 18.30
N TRP A 122 17.43 23.78 17.12
CA TRP A 122 16.14 23.66 16.45
C TRP A 122 15.27 22.56 17.10
N GLU A 123 13.99 22.83 17.21
CA GLU A 123 13.00 21.79 17.51
C GLU A 123 12.70 20.97 16.25
N VAL A 124 12.22 19.74 16.41
CA VAL A 124 11.83 18.87 15.28
C VAL A 124 10.40 18.37 15.47
N VAL A 125 9.57 18.58 14.47
CA VAL A 125 8.18 18.14 14.43
C VAL A 125 7.97 17.25 13.19
N ALA A 126 7.17 16.19 13.33
CA ALA A 126 6.79 15.30 12.24
C ALA A 126 5.34 14.82 12.39
N SER A 127 4.67 14.48 11.29
CA SER A 127 3.34 13.87 11.35
C SER A 127 3.43 12.45 11.93
N ALA A 128 2.57 12.09 12.87
CA ALA A 128 2.49 10.72 13.36
C ALA A 128 1.82 9.83 12.30
N THR A 129 2.51 8.79 11.85
CA THR A 129 2.01 7.83 10.86
C THR A 129 2.13 6.40 11.37
N ALA A 130 1.32 5.48 10.82
CA ALA A 130 1.51 4.06 11.03
C ALA A 130 2.51 3.54 9.99
N SER A 131 3.70 3.20 10.44
CA SER A 131 4.80 2.77 9.59
C SER A 131 5.21 1.32 9.85
N GLY A 132 5.96 0.73 8.90
CA GLY A 132 6.58 -0.59 9.07
C GLY A 132 7.59 -0.63 10.22
N ARG A 133 8.19 -1.80 10.46
CA ARG A 133 9.13 -1.99 11.59
C ARG A 133 10.26 -0.97 11.64
N TYR A 134 10.86 -0.72 10.49
CA TYR A 134 11.97 0.23 10.39
C TYR A 134 11.51 1.62 10.81
N GLY A 135 10.46 2.16 10.18
CA GLY A 135 9.94 3.49 10.47
C GLY A 135 9.51 3.65 11.92
N ARG A 136 8.86 2.65 12.52
CA ARG A 136 8.47 2.67 13.93
C ARG A 136 9.68 2.76 14.86
N ARG A 137 10.70 1.93 14.66
CA ARG A 137 11.94 1.98 15.47
C ARG A 137 12.69 3.29 15.31
N ARG A 138 12.72 3.82 14.08
CA ARG A 138 13.30 5.14 13.79
C ARG A 138 12.56 6.23 14.55
N ASP A 139 11.22 6.24 14.49
CA ASP A 139 10.39 7.27 15.13
C ASP A 139 10.44 7.17 16.66
N GLU A 140 10.50 5.97 17.24
CA GLU A 140 10.73 5.74 18.66
C GLU A 140 12.08 6.33 19.10
N ARG A 141 13.18 6.02 18.38
CA ARG A 141 14.51 6.55 18.65
C ARG A 141 14.59 8.06 18.47
N ALA A 142 13.91 8.61 17.45
CA ALA A 142 13.85 10.05 17.20
C ALA A 142 13.18 10.78 18.38
N ARG A 143 12.10 10.21 18.92
CA ARG A 143 11.42 10.75 20.11
C ARG A 143 12.31 10.67 21.34
N GLU A 144 12.91 9.51 21.61
CA GLU A 144 13.70 9.26 22.83
C GLU A 144 15.02 10.04 22.85
N ARG A 145 15.72 10.13 21.71
CA ARG A 145 17.08 10.70 21.67
C ARG A 145 17.12 12.18 21.31
N LEU A 146 16.18 12.62 20.48
CA LEU A 146 16.21 13.95 19.88
C LEU A 146 14.99 14.81 20.27
N GLY A 147 14.06 14.26 21.05
CA GLY A 147 12.85 14.99 21.46
C GLY A 147 11.89 15.29 20.31
N VAL A 148 11.96 14.56 19.19
CA VAL A 148 11.06 14.79 18.03
C VAL A 148 9.62 14.67 18.46
N ARG A 149 8.82 15.70 18.19
CA ARG A 149 7.39 15.76 18.48
C ARG A 149 6.60 15.22 17.29
N PHE A 150 5.86 14.12 17.50
CA PHE A 150 5.00 13.52 16.49
C PHE A 150 3.54 13.97 16.67
N VAL A 151 2.99 14.65 15.68
CA VAL A 151 1.65 15.24 15.72
C VAL A 151 0.66 14.30 15.02
N ALA A 152 -0.35 13.85 15.74
CA ALA A 152 -1.41 13.01 15.19
C ALA A 152 -2.38 13.86 14.35
N GLY A 153 -2.87 13.30 13.25
CA GLY A 153 -3.78 14.00 12.35
C GLY A 153 -4.31 13.14 11.20
N ASP A 154 -4.11 11.82 11.30
CA ASP A 154 -4.42 10.85 10.24
C ASP A 154 -5.72 10.04 10.49
N GLY A 155 -6.49 10.40 11.51
CA GLY A 155 -7.75 9.72 11.86
C GLY A 155 -7.57 8.38 12.55
N LEU A 156 -6.33 8.01 12.94
CA LEU A 156 -6.07 6.76 13.65
C LEU A 156 -6.20 6.93 15.16
N VAL A 157 -6.74 5.91 15.80
CA VAL A 157 -6.86 5.82 17.25
C VAL A 157 -5.57 5.24 17.81
N ARG A 158 -4.85 6.02 18.63
CA ARG A 158 -3.55 5.64 19.24
C ARG A 158 -3.64 5.28 20.71
N ASP A 159 -4.83 5.33 21.27
CA ASP A 159 -5.11 4.94 22.64
C ASP A 159 -5.30 3.42 22.71
N ALA A 160 -4.29 2.72 23.25
CA ALA A 160 -4.25 1.24 23.27
C ALA A 160 -5.38 0.61 24.11
N ASP A 161 -5.95 1.36 25.05
CA ASP A 161 -6.98 0.86 25.97
C ASP A 161 -8.41 1.02 25.41
N ARG A 162 -8.57 1.63 24.22
CA ARG A 162 -9.89 1.88 23.65
C ARG A 162 -10.39 0.75 22.77
N PRO A 163 -11.65 0.38 22.90
CA PRO A 163 -12.29 -0.60 22.04
C PRO A 163 -12.40 -0.09 20.59
N ARG A 164 -12.40 -1.04 19.65
CA ARG A 164 -12.59 -0.77 18.21
C ARG A 164 -14.05 -0.50 17.83
N GLU A 165 -14.98 -0.71 18.75
CA GLU A 165 -16.42 -0.62 18.52
C GLU A 165 -16.88 0.78 18.10
N ASP A 166 -16.21 1.84 18.60
CA ASP A 166 -16.48 3.24 18.23
C ASP A 166 -15.56 3.78 17.11
N TRP A 167 -14.79 2.90 16.48
CA TRP A 167 -13.78 3.31 15.50
C TRP A 167 -14.39 3.99 14.26
N SER A 168 -15.50 3.48 13.74
CA SER A 168 -16.19 4.04 12.56
C SER A 168 -16.65 5.48 12.84
N ASP A 169 -17.30 5.73 13.99
CA ASP A 169 -17.79 7.05 14.40
C ASP A 169 -16.63 8.06 14.55
N ARG A 170 -15.48 7.59 15.03
CA ARG A 170 -14.27 8.43 15.16
C ARG A 170 -13.68 8.79 13.82
N VAL A 171 -13.61 7.84 12.89
CA VAL A 171 -13.11 8.11 11.53
C VAL A 171 -14.09 9.03 10.80
N GLU A 172 -15.39 8.84 10.97
CA GLU A 172 -16.40 9.74 10.41
C GLU A 172 -16.27 11.16 10.99
N SER A 173 -16.14 11.29 12.30
CA SER A 173 -15.88 12.57 12.96
C SER A 173 -14.60 13.24 12.46
N TRP A 174 -13.54 12.45 12.21
CA TRP A 174 -12.29 12.96 11.64
C TRP A 174 -12.47 13.40 10.18
N PHE A 175 -13.24 12.70 9.36
CA PHE A 175 -13.56 13.14 8.00
C PHE A 175 -14.34 14.46 7.98
N ALA A 176 -15.24 14.65 8.93
CA ALA A 176 -16.04 15.87 9.07
C ALA A 176 -15.26 17.06 9.65
N ALA A 177 -14.16 16.81 10.37
CA ALA A 177 -13.37 17.86 11.00
C ALA A 177 -12.66 18.75 9.96
N ASP A 178 -12.40 20.01 10.33
CA ASP A 178 -11.65 20.92 9.49
C ASP A 178 -10.22 20.42 9.21
N PRO A 179 -9.70 20.65 7.99
CA PRO A 179 -8.31 20.36 7.68
C PRO A 179 -7.37 21.16 8.56
N PHE A 180 -6.18 20.63 8.79
CA PHE A 180 -5.08 21.40 9.38
C PHE A 180 -4.70 22.52 8.42
N ASP A 181 -4.67 23.74 8.93
CA ASP A 181 -4.35 24.95 8.17
C ASP A 181 -3.21 25.72 8.83
N TRP A 182 -2.52 26.53 8.04
CA TRP A 182 -1.45 27.42 8.48
C TRP A 182 -1.39 28.64 7.55
N ASP A 183 -0.98 29.80 8.07
CA ASP A 183 -0.78 31.00 7.23
C ASP A 183 0.71 31.12 6.85
N PRO A 184 1.09 30.91 5.58
CA PRO A 184 2.47 31.02 5.15
C PRO A 184 3.07 32.45 5.28
N ARG A 185 2.22 33.46 5.54
CA ARG A 185 2.67 34.83 5.78
C ARG A 185 3.01 35.11 7.24
N SER A 186 2.57 34.24 8.15
CA SER A 186 2.81 34.39 9.59
C SER A 186 4.12 33.76 10.06
N VAL A 187 4.81 32.97 9.21
CA VAL A 187 6.01 32.22 9.56
C VAL A 187 7.02 32.27 8.43
N ALA A 188 8.30 32.47 8.76
CA ALA A 188 9.37 32.40 7.75
C ALA A 188 9.66 30.93 7.40
N VAL A 189 9.63 30.60 6.10
CA VAL A 189 9.97 29.27 5.59
C VAL A 189 11.43 29.29 5.12
N GLU A 190 12.30 28.71 5.94
CA GLU A 190 13.75 28.68 5.73
C GLU A 190 14.19 27.45 4.93
N ARG A 191 15.39 27.50 4.35
CA ARG A 191 16.03 26.39 3.68
C ARG A 191 17.53 26.38 3.94
N VAL A 192 18.08 25.18 4.10
CA VAL A 192 19.55 24.98 4.03
C VAL A 192 19.88 24.49 2.62
N GLU A 193 20.79 25.19 1.96
CA GLU A 193 21.36 24.72 0.71
C GLU A 193 22.28 23.51 0.97
N THR A 194 21.98 22.42 0.28
CA THR A 194 22.78 21.19 0.35
C THR A 194 23.18 20.75 -1.06
N ALA A 195 24.19 19.92 -1.16
CA ALA A 195 24.57 19.30 -2.42
C ALA A 195 23.69 18.07 -2.77
N VAL A 196 22.50 17.97 -2.18
CA VAL A 196 21.57 16.84 -2.32
C VAL A 196 20.27 17.32 -2.91
N ASP A 197 19.79 16.62 -3.91
CA ASP A 197 18.47 16.77 -4.51
C ASP A 197 18.00 15.40 -5.08
N PRO A 198 16.74 15.26 -5.49
CA PRO A 198 16.22 14.00 -6.01
C PRO A 198 17.00 13.46 -7.22
N ASP A 199 17.48 14.33 -8.12
CA ASP A 199 18.20 13.93 -9.34
C ASP A 199 19.57 13.33 -8.99
N ARG A 200 20.32 14.01 -8.13
CA ARG A 200 21.61 13.51 -7.63
C ARG A 200 21.49 12.21 -6.84
N VAL A 201 20.39 12.04 -6.09
CA VAL A 201 20.12 10.78 -5.39
C VAL A 201 19.81 9.67 -6.39
N SER A 202 18.98 9.93 -7.41
CA SER A 202 18.72 8.96 -8.49
C SER A 202 20.02 8.52 -9.17
N ASP A 203 20.88 9.47 -9.52
CA ASP A 203 22.17 9.17 -10.17
C ASP A 203 23.09 8.35 -9.28
N ALA A 204 23.22 8.75 -8.00
CA ALA A 204 24.13 8.08 -7.06
C ALA A 204 23.72 6.64 -6.70
N TYR A 205 22.42 6.34 -6.74
CA TYR A 205 21.88 5.00 -6.47
C TYR A 205 21.48 4.22 -7.71
N GLY A 206 21.75 4.76 -8.91
CA GLY A 206 21.45 4.10 -10.17
C GLY A 206 19.96 3.82 -10.38
N VAL A 207 19.09 4.72 -9.92
CA VAL A 207 17.62 4.57 -10.07
C VAL A 207 17.26 4.65 -11.55
N ALA A 208 16.83 3.52 -12.11
CA ALA A 208 16.52 3.36 -13.52
C ALA A 208 15.13 2.71 -13.73
N PRO A 209 14.03 3.49 -13.68
CA PRO A 209 12.68 2.96 -13.79
C PRO A 209 12.46 2.25 -15.13
N THR A 210 12.04 0.98 -15.05
CA THR A 210 11.71 0.17 -16.24
C THR A 210 10.21 -0.03 -16.44
N LYS A 211 9.40 0.30 -15.44
CA LYS A 211 7.95 0.11 -15.50
C LYS A 211 7.29 1.12 -16.44
N THR A 212 6.28 0.64 -17.14
CA THR A 212 5.47 1.43 -18.08
C THR A 212 4.21 1.98 -17.41
N ARG A 213 3.62 3.03 -17.98
CA ARG A 213 2.33 3.61 -17.53
C ARG A 213 2.34 4.09 -16.06
N VAL A 214 3.50 4.45 -15.54
CA VAL A 214 3.65 5.03 -14.21
C VAL A 214 3.08 6.44 -14.19
N PRO A 215 2.22 6.80 -13.23
CA PRO A 215 1.75 8.18 -13.12
C PRO A 215 2.87 9.10 -12.63
N THR A 216 2.84 10.36 -13.02
CA THR A 216 3.71 11.41 -12.45
C THR A 216 3.32 11.66 -10.99
N GLY A 217 4.31 11.71 -10.10
CA GLY A 217 4.09 12.01 -8.69
C GLY A 217 3.72 13.48 -8.43
N GLY A 218 3.23 13.77 -7.23
CA GLY A 218 2.95 15.12 -6.77
C GLY A 218 1.47 15.46 -6.58
N ARG A 219 1.23 16.58 -5.90
CA ARG A 219 -0.11 17.05 -5.52
C ARG A 219 -0.93 17.56 -6.70
N GLY A 220 -0.29 18.22 -7.66
CA GLY A 220 -0.95 18.71 -8.86
C GLY A 220 -1.63 17.58 -9.64
N PRO A 221 -0.89 16.57 -10.12
CA PRO A 221 -1.44 15.39 -10.79
C PRO A 221 -2.47 14.63 -9.94
N ALA A 222 -2.28 14.56 -8.61
CA ALA A 222 -3.24 13.94 -7.69
C ALA A 222 -4.60 14.67 -7.71
N LYS A 223 -4.60 15.99 -7.64
CA LYS A 223 -5.82 16.82 -7.71
C LYS A 223 -6.53 16.70 -9.06
N ASP A 224 -5.79 16.66 -10.15
CA ASP A 224 -6.36 16.50 -11.49
C ASP A 224 -7.09 15.14 -11.61
N ARG A 225 -6.46 14.07 -11.12
CA ARG A 225 -7.10 12.74 -11.05
C ARG A 225 -8.33 12.73 -10.16
N LEU A 226 -8.27 13.36 -8.99
CA LEU A 226 -9.39 13.42 -8.05
C LEU A 226 -10.59 14.14 -8.69
N ARG A 227 -10.37 15.28 -9.36
CA ARG A 227 -11.42 16.02 -10.06
C ARG A 227 -12.05 15.19 -11.18
N ALA A 228 -11.22 14.64 -12.07
CA ALA A 228 -11.70 13.80 -13.18
C ALA A 228 -12.45 12.56 -12.69
N PHE A 229 -12.02 11.96 -11.58
CA PHE A 229 -12.71 10.80 -10.99
C PHE A 229 -14.05 11.18 -10.36
N ALA A 230 -14.15 12.30 -9.64
CA ALA A 230 -15.39 12.75 -9.01
C ALA A 230 -16.51 12.98 -10.05
N GLU A 231 -16.17 13.47 -11.27
CA GLU A 231 -17.13 13.66 -12.37
C GLU A 231 -17.71 12.35 -12.90
N ARG A 232 -16.94 11.25 -12.89
CA ARG A 232 -17.34 9.93 -13.43
C ARG A 232 -17.55 8.85 -12.35
N ILE A 233 -17.65 9.24 -11.06
CA ILE A 233 -17.75 8.29 -9.94
C ILE A 233 -18.94 7.34 -10.05
N ALA A 234 -19.98 7.71 -10.77
CA ALA A 234 -21.16 6.87 -11.02
C ALA A 234 -20.80 5.56 -11.77
N GLU A 235 -19.73 5.56 -12.58
CA GLU A 235 -19.26 4.40 -13.34
C GLU A 235 -18.38 3.46 -12.50
N TYR A 236 -17.88 3.93 -11.36
CA TYR A 236 -16.94 3.20 -10.50
C TYR A 236 -17.38 1.77 -10.11
N PRO A 237 -18.66 1.51 -9.74
CA PRO A 237 -19.09 0.15 -9.39
C PRO A 237 -18.97 -0.86 -10.53
N GLY A 238 -19.13 -0.42 -11.77
CA GLY A 238 -18.98 -1.28 -12.96
C GLY A 238 -17.53 -1.61 -13.30
N SER A 239 -16.63 -0.66 -13.06
CA SER A 239 -15.23 -0.74 -13.51
C SER A 239 -14.29 -1.43 -12.51
N ILE A 240 -14.55 -1.34 -11.21
CA ILE A 240 -13.57 -1.71 -10.16
C ILE A 240 -13.09 -3.18 -10.23
N SER A 241 -13.94 -4.08 -10.69
CA SER A 241 -13.63 -5.52 -10.76
C SER A 241 -13.00 -5.95 -12.08
N SER A 242 -13.29 -5.27 -13.16
CA SER A 242 -12.73 -5.57 -14.49
C SER A 242 -11.24 -5.24 -14.54
N PRO A 243 -10.35 -6.15 -14.94
CA PRO A 243 -8.93 -5.83 -15.10
C PRO A 243 -8.66 -4.90 -16.29
N VAL A 244 -9.56 -4.86 -17.26
CA VAL A 244 -9.51 -3.96 -18.43
C VAL A 244 -9.87 -2.54 -18.01
N ASP A 245 -11.04 -2.37 -17.39
CA ASP A 245 -11.64 -1.06 -17.13
C ASP A 245 -11.12 -0.40 -15.85
N ALA A 246 -10.66 -1.18 -14.88
CA ALA A 246 -10.32 -0.66 -13.55
C ALA A 246 -9.24 0.42 -13.58
N ARG A 247 -8.31 0.38 -14.54
CA ARG A 247 -7.24 1.37 -14.61
C ARG A 247 -7.76 2.77 -14.90
N GLU A 248 -8.71 2.89 -15.78
CA GLU A 248 -9.33 4.17 -16.14
C GLU A 248 -10.57 4.47 -15.31
N GLY A 249 -11.32 3.45 -14.89
CA GLY A 249 -12.58 3.56 -14.16
C GLY A 249 -12.43 3.75 -12.65
N THR A 250 -11.21 3.63 -12.09
CA THR A 250 -10.94 3.91 -10.67
C THR A 250 -10.27 5.27 -10.49
N SER A 251 -10.12 5.71 -9.24
CA SER A 251 -9.52 7.01 -8.94
C SER A 251 -8.02 7.09 -9.30
N GLY A 252 -7.31 5.96 -9.27
CA GLY A 252 -5.86 5.92 -9.45
C GLY A 252 -5.08 6.70 -8.38
N LEU A 253 -5.69 6.96 -7.20
CA LEU A 253 -5.11 7.80 -6.14
C LEU A 253 -4.23 7.05 -5.14
N SER A 254 -4.16 5.72 -5.22
CA SER A 254 -3.50 4.92 -4.18
C SER A 254 -2.03 5.30 -3.93
N ALA A 255 -1.23 5.52 -4.98
CA ALA A 255 0.16 5.98 -4.84
C ALA A 255 0.25 7.38 -4.23
N TYR A 256 -0.62 8.30 -4.63
CA TYR A 256 -0.64 9.67 -4.09
C TYR A 256 -1.05 9.71 -2.61
N LEU A 257 -1.97 8.83 -2.20
CA LEU A 257 -2.34 8.66 -0.79
C LEU A 257 -1.21 8.00 0.01
N ARG A 258 -0.50 7.05 -0.60
CA ARG A 258 0.66 6.39 0.03
C ARG A 258 1.79 7.36 0.37
N PHE A 259 2.08 8.30 -0.54
CA PHE A 259 3.10 9.32 -0.32
C PHE A 259 2.56 10.63 0.27
N GLY A 260 1.27 10.67 0.58
CA GLY A 260 0.66 11.80 1.27
C GLY A 260 0.57 13.08 0.44
N CYS A 261 0.55 13.00 -0.91
CA CYS A 261 0.29 14.16 -1.78
C CYS A 261 -1.10 14.75 -1.56
N LEU A 262 -2.06 13.90 -1.17
CA LEU A 262 -3.38 14.25 -0.66
C LEU A 262 -3.60 13.53 0.67
N SER A 263 -4.32 14.15 1.60
CA SER A 263 -4.83 13.44 2.77
C SER A 263 -6.08 12.63 2.38
N VAL A 264 -6.34 11.54 3.11
CA VAL A 264 -7.57 10.76 2.90
C VAL A 264 -8.81 11.59 3.20
N ARG A 265 -8.72 12.51 4.20
CA ARG A 265 -9.78 13.46 4.55
C ARG A 265 -10.04 14.46 3.42
N GLU A 266 -9.00 14.99 2.79
CA GLU A 266 -9.14 15.89 1.63
C GLU A 266 -9.86 15.20 0.47
N VAL A 267 -9.50 13.95 0.17
CA VAL A 267 -10.19 13.16 -0.87
C VAL A 267 -11.65 12.91 -0.50
N HIS A 268 -11.92 12.53 0.75
CA HIS A 268 -13.29 12.35 1.24
C HIS A 268 -14.12 13.62 1.06
N ARG A 269 -13.64 14.76 1.55
CA ARG A 269 -14.31 16.06 1.46
C ARG A 269 -14.59 16.45 0.00
N HIS A 270 -13.60 16.32 -0.87
CA HIS A 270 -13.78 16.63 -2.29
C HIS A 270 -14.87 15.78 -2.95
N VAL A 271 -14.87 14.47 -2.66
CA VAL A 271 -15.89 13.54 -3.19
C VAL A 271 -17.26 13.87 -2.60
N ASP A 272 -17.34 14.17 -1.32
CA ASP A 272 -18.59 14.53 -0.67
C ASP A 272 -19.22 15.81 -1.24
N GLU A 273 -18.41 16.83 -1.46
CA GLU A 273 -18.86 18.14 -1.96
C GLU A 273 -19.11 18.18 -3.49
N ARG A 274 -18.38 17.38 -4.28
CA ARG A 274 -18.33 17.53 -5.75
C ARG A 274 -18.90 16.37 -6.53
N ALA A 275 -18.88 15.16 -5.97
CA ALA A 275 -19.39 13.99 -6.67
C ALA A 275 -20.92 13.88 -6.56
N PRO A 276 -21.59 13.42 -7.63
CA PRO A 276 -23.03 13.17 -7.57
C PRO A 276 -23.34 12.06 -6.56
N ASP A 277 -24.44 12.22 -5.85
CA ASP A 277 -24.93 11.21 -4.92
C ASP A 277 -25.32 9.92 -5.66
N GLY A 278 -25.07 8.80 -5.03
CA GLY A 278 -25.40 7.49 -5.61
C GLY A 278 -24.47 6.37 -5.17
N ARG A 279 -24.69 5.18 -5.73
CA ARG A 279 -23.93 3.97 -5.39
C ARG A 279 -22.41 4.14 -5.59
N GLY A 280 -21.98 4.84 -6.64
CA GLY A 280 -20.57 5.06 -6.92
C GLY A 280 -19.88 5.86 -5.81
N LYS A 281 -20.50 6.97 -5.36
CA LYS A 281 -20.02 7.80 -4.24
C LYS A 281 -19.94 6.98 -2.95
N SER A 282 -21.05 6.34 -2.56
CA SER A 282 -21.09 5.53 -1.33
C SER A 282 -20.05 4.42 -1.33
N MET A 283 -19.90 3.71 -2.46
CA MET A 283 -18.94 2.65 -2.61
C MET A 283 -17.50 3.16 -2.55
N TYR A 284 -17.18 4.31 -3.12
CA TYR A 284 -15.85 4.90 -3.05
C TYR A 284 -15.52 5.43 -1.66
N VAL A 285 -16.45 6.13 -1.00
CA VAL A 285 -16.29 6.59 0.39
C VAL A 285 -15.98 5.40 1.31
N SER A 286 -16.69 4.29 1.16
CA SER A 286 -16.36 3.05 1.88
C SER A 286 -14.90 2.62 1.69
N ARG A 287 -14.27 2.84 0.51
CA ARG A 287 -12.84 2.52 0.30
C ARG A 287 -11.90 3.42 1.09
N LEU A 288 -12.29 4.66 1.37
CA LEU A 288 -11.52 5.56 2.22
C LEU A 288 -11.56 5.11 3.70
N PHE A 289 -12.72 4.63 4.18
CA PHE A 289 -12.81 3.96 5.49
C PHE A 289 -11.92 2.70 5.53
N TRP A 290 -11.94 1.88 4.48
CA TRP A 290 -11.07 0.70 4.39
C TRP A 290 -9.59 1.06 4.45
N ASN A 291 -9.17 2.13 3.77
CA ASN A 291 -7.80 2.61 3.85
C ASN A 291 -7.41 2.88 5.31
N ARG A 292 -8.24 3.60 6.07
CA ARG A 292 -7.99 3.86 7.50
C ARG A 292 -8.05 2.57 8.34
N HIS A 293 -8.98 1.65 8.03
CA HIS A 293 -9.11 0.39 8.74
C HIS A 293 -7.84 -0.47 8.65
N TYR A 294 -7.26 -0.64 7.47
CA TYR A 294 -6.03 -1.42 7.32
C TYR A 294 -4.82 -0.72 7.96
N THR A 295 -4.75 0.59 7.88
CA THR A 295 -3.72 1.36 8.57
C THR A 295 -3.84 1.22 10.09
N GLN A 296 -5.07 1.23 10.63
CA GLN A 296 -5.35 0.99 12.04
C GLN A 296 -4.92 -0.42 12.48
N LYS A 297 -5.17 -1.45 11.67
CA LYS A 297 -4.71 -2.83 11.99
C LYS A 297 -3.20 -2.90 12.23
N LEU A 298 -2.42 -2.24 11.36
CA LEU A 298 -0.97 -2.20 11.52
C LEU A 298 -0.55 -1.46 12.79
N LEU A 299 -1.25 -0.37 13.14
CA LEU A 299 -1.00 0.39 14.35
C LEU A 299 -1.33 -0.45 15.60
N ASP A 300 -2.47 -1.13 15.60
CA ASP A 300 -2.93 -1.96 16.72
C ASP A 300 -1.99 -3.16 16.96
N TRP A 301 -1.51 -3.77 15.89
CA TRP A 301 -0.56 -4.88 15.99
C TRP A 301 0.44 -4.92 14.83
N PRO A 302 1.67 -4.44 15.01
CA PRO A 302 2.70 -4.45 13.96
C PRO A 302 3.11 -5.85 13.46
N GLY A 303 2.75 -6.91 14.18
CA GLY A 303 2.97 -8.29 13.76
C GLY A 303 2.27 -8.70 12.45
N TRP A 304 1.29 -7.90 11.97
CA TRP A 304 0.69 -8.09 10.63
C TRP A 304 1.72 -8.17 9.50
N LEU A 305 2.89 -7.58 9.68
CA LEU A 305 3.92 -7.56 8.65
C LEU A 305 4.62 -8.90 8.43
N ASP A 306 4.65 -9.80 9.42
CA ASP A 306 5.57 -10.94 9.38
C ASP A 306 5.14 -12.17 10.18
N ARG A 307 4.06 -12.09 10.93
CA ARG A 307 3.49 -13.23 11.69
C ARG A 307 2.04 -13.40 11.32
N ALA A 308 1.54 -14.61 11.36
CA ALA A 308 0.11 -14.84 11.20
C ALA A 308 -0.65 -14.14 12.34
N VAL A 309 -1.69 -13.38 12.00
CA VAL A 309 -2.49 -12.68 13.02
C VAL A 309 -3.17 -13.65 13.96
N ASN A 310 -3.61 -14.78 13.46
CA ASN A 310 -4.11 -15.89 14.27
C ASN A 310 -3.01 -16.95 14.41
N PRO A 311 -2.52 -17.23 15.62
CA PRO A 311 -1.37 -18.10 15.85
C PRO A 311 -1.56 -19.54 15.38
N VAL A 312 -2.79 -20.00 15.18
CA VAL A 312 -3.08 -21.34 14.63
C VAL A 312 -2.53 -21.49 13.22
N TYR A 313 -2.44 -20.39 12.47
CA TYR A 313 -1.90 -20.39 11.11
C TYR A 313 -0.40 -20.03 11.04
N GLU A 314 0.29 -19.90 12.17
CA GLU A 314 1.73 -19.63 12.16
C GLU A 314 2.48 -20.76 11.45
N GLY A 315 3.27 -20.41 10.43
CA GLY A 315 3.99 -21.38 9.61
C GLY A 315 3.13 -22.20 8.63
N PHE A 316 1.82 -21.92 8.50
CA PHE A 316 0.96 -22.62 7.55
C PHE A 316 1.52 -22.50 6.12
N ASN A 317 1.60 -23.62 5.40
CA ASN A 317 2.31 -23.82 4.13
C ASN A 317 3.86 -23.69 4.20
N GLY A 318 4.46 -23.53 5.36
CA GLY A 318 5.93 -23.45 5.48
C GLY A 318 6.65 -24.72 5.05
N ASP A 319 6.03 -25.87 5.32
CA ASP A 319 6.47 -27.21 4.92
C ASP A 319 6.33 -27.50 3.42
N ARG A 320 5.59 -26.66 2.70
CA ARG A 320 5.29 -26.76 1.26
C ARG A 320 6.10 -25.81 0.39
N HIS A 321 7.06 -25.11 0.98
CA HIS A 321 7.83 -24.14 0.22
C HIS A 321 8.60 -24.79 -0.93
N ASP A 322 8.23 -24.41 -2.14
CA ASP A 322 8.86 -24.80 -3.39
C ASP A 322 9.32 -23.55 -4.15
N PRO A 323 10.63 -23.30 -4.22
CA PRO A 323 11.17 -22.12 -4.88
C PRO A 323 10.89 -22.08 -6.38
N ASP A 324 10.69 -23.24 -7.04
CA ASP A 324 10.40 -23.30 -8.47
C ASP A 324 8.96 -22.86 -8.74
N LEU A 325 7.98 -23.31 -7.93
CA LEU A 325 6.60 -22.83 -8.01
C LEU A 325 6.50 -21.33 -7.69
N VAL A 326 7.25 -20.85 -6.70
CA VAL A 326 7.32 -19.42 -6.39
C VAL A 326 7.88 -18.63 -7.58
N ALA A 327 8.95 -19.10 -8.20
CA ALA A 327 9.59 -18.43 -9.34
C ALA A 327 8.65 -18.39 -10.55
N VAL A 328 7.98 -19.48 -10.87
CA VAL A 328 7.01 -19.57 -11.97
C VAL A 328 5.84 -18.61 -11.76
N TRP A 329 5.28 -18.55 -10.54
CA TRP A 329 4.23 -17.59 -10.20
C TRP A 329 4.72 -16.13 -10.33
N LYS A 330 5.90 -15.81 -9.82
CA LYS A 330 6.49 -14.47 -9.94
C LYS A 330 6.69 -14.04 -11.39
N ARG A 331 7.03 -14.98 -12.29
CA ARG A 331 7.20 -14.68 -13.71
C ARG A 331 5.89 -14.61 -14.49
N GLY A 332 4.78 -15.13 -13.96
CA GLY A 332 3.50 -15.27 -14.67
C GLY A 332 3.59 -16.33 -15.76
N GLU A 333 3.99 -17.55 -15.36
CA GLU A 333 4.19 -18.73 -16.21
C GLU A 333 3.53 -19.97 -15.57
N THR A 334 2.40 -19.76 -14.86
CA THR A 334 1.73 -20.83 -14.10
C THR A 334 0.87 -21.74 -14.96
N GLY A 335 0.58 -21.37 -16.21
CA GLY A 335 -0.40 -22.03 -17.06
C GLY A 335 -1.86 -21.67 -16.75
N PHE A 336 -2.08 -20.64 -15.93
CA PHE A 336 -3.39 -20.07 -15.62
C PHE A 336 -3.45 -18.60 -16.12
N PRO A 337 -4.03 -18.36 -17.30
CA PRO A 337 -3.88 -17.08 -18.02
C PRO A 337 -4.22 -15.83 -17.23
N MET A 338 -5.29 -15.84 -16.42
CA MET A 338 -5.64 -14.65 -15.62
C MET A 338 -4.63 -14.36 -14.51
N VAL A 339 -4.03 -15.40 -13.92
CA VAL A 339 -2.96 -15.25 -12.92
C VAL A 339 -1.71 -14.72 -13.62
N ASP A 340 -1.33 -15.31 -14.74
CA ASP A 340 -0.11 -14.97 -15.48
C ASP A 340 -0.19 -13.54 -16.03
N ALA A 341 -1.31 -13.17 -16.63
CA ALA A 341 -1.58 -11.81 -17.08
C ALA A 341 -1.48 -10.79 -15.94
N SER A 342 -2.04 -11.13 -14.77
CA SER A 342 -2.00 -10.26 -13.59
C SER A 342 -0.58 -10.07 -13.06
N MET A 343 0.23 -11.13 -12.98
CA MET A 343 1.60 -11.06 -12.50
C MET A 343 2.50 -10.29 -13.48
N ARG A 344 2.31 -10.47 -14.78
CA ARG A 344 3.05 -9.71 -15.81
C ARG A 344 2.63 -8.24 -15.81
N CYS A 345 1.34 -7.94 -15.67
CA CYS A 345 0.84 -6.57 -15.50
C CYS A 345 1.46 -5.87 -14.29
N LEU A 346 1.51 -6.56 -13.13
CA LEU A 346 2.16 -6.04 -11.92
C LEU A 346 3.65 -5.72 -12.15
N ARG A 347 4.38 -6.65 -12.74
CA ARG A 347 5.82 -6.49 -13.00
C ARG A 347 6.11 -5.32 -13.94
N GLU A 348 5.31 -5.19 -14.99
CA GLU A 348 5.54 -4.16 -16.01
C GLU A 348 5.02 -2.78 -15.61
N THR A 349 3.89 -2.69 -14.89
CA THR A 349 3.25 -1.39 -14.60
C THR A 349 3.36 -0.94 -13.15
N GLY A 350 3.67 -1.85 -12.22
CA GLY A 350 3.61 -1.58 -10.79
C GLY A 350 2.19 -1.31 -10.26
N TRP A 351 1.17 -1.71 -11.02
CA TRP A 351 -0.22 -1.52 -10.64
C TRP A 351 -1.07 -2.73 -11.02
N LEU A 352 -2.02 -3.05 -10.16
CA LEU A 352 -3.00 -4.10 -10.40
C LEU A 352 -4.28 -3.75 -9.63
N ASN A 353 -5.46 -3.98 -10.19
CA ASN A 353 -6.71 -3.76 -9.49
C ASN A 353 -6.90 -4.77 -8.35
N PHE A 354 -7.74 -4.41 -7.37
CA PHE A 354 -7.91 -5.19 -6.14
C PHE A 354 -8.33 -6.64 -6.41
N ARG A 355 -9.26 -6.89 -7.33
CA ARG A 355 -9.73 -8.25 -7.63
C ARG A 355 -8.61 -9.15 -8.13
N MET A 356 -7.75 -8.65 -8.99
CA MET A 356 -6.61 -9.42 -9.50
C MET A 356 -5.53 -9.60 -8.43
N ARG A 357 -5.30 -8.61 -7.55
CA ARG A 357 -4.45 -8.80 -6.36
C ARG A 357 -4.97 -9.94 -5.48
N ALA A 358 -6.27 -9.98 -5.23
CA ALA A 358 -6.90 -11.02 -4.43
C ALA A 358 -6.84 -12.41 -5.11
N LEU A 359 -7.05 -12.47 -6.42
CA LEU A 359 -6.88 -13.69 -7.21
C LEU A 359 -5.46 -14.24 -7.10
N CYS A 360 -4.44 -13.40 -7.33
CA CYS A 360 -3.04 -13.81 -7.27
C CYS A 360 -2.63 -14.30 -5.88
N ALA A 361 -3.08 -13.61 -4.83
CA ALA A 361 -2.81 -14.02 -3.45
C ALA A 361 -3.50 -15.33 -3.09
N SER A 362 -4.78 -15.48 -3.48
CA SER A 362 -5.55 -16.70 -3.29
C SER A 362 -4.92 -17.89 -4.04
N PHE A 363 -4.58 -17.72 -5.31
CA PHE A 363 -3.93 -18.75 -6.11
C PHE A 363 -2.59 -19.18 -5.49
N TYR A 364 -1.75 -18.22 -5.13
CA TYR A 364 -0.45 -18.47 -4.53
C TYR A 364 -0.55 -19.25 -3.20
N PHE A 365 -1.45 -18.83 -2.32
CA PHE A 365 -1.55 -19.42 -0.99
C PHE A 365 -2.42 -20.67 -0.94
N HIS A 366 -3.55 -20.70 -1.68
CA HIS A 366 -4.51 -21.80 -1.60
C HIS A 366 -4.24 -22.91 -2.61
N ILE A 367 -3.75 -22.56 -3.81
CA ILE A 367 -3.58 -23.54 -4.89
C ILE A 367 -2.12 -23.98 -5.00
N LEU A 368 -1.17 -23.04 -5.04
CA LEU A 368 0.26 -23.40 -4.99
C LEU A 368 0.74 -23.76 -3.58
N GLN A 369 -0.06 -23.46 -2.57
CA GLN A 369 0.20 -23.76 -1.14
C GLN A 369 1.58 -23.25 -0.67
N GLN A 370 1.95 -22.02 -1.10
CA GLN A 370 3.23 -21.42 -0.73
C GLN A 370 3.12 -20.48 0.49
N PRO A 371 4.22 -20.24 1.24
CA PRO A 371 4.24 -19.32 2.38
C PRO A 371 3.80 -17.91 2.00
N TRP A 372 2.75 -17.39 2.62
CA TRP A 372 2.09 -16.12 2.28
C TRP A 372 3.04 -14.93 2.21
N ARG A 373 4.04 -14.90 3.10
CA ARG A 373 4.94 -13.76 3.26
C ARG A 373 5.78 -13.49 2.00
N ILE A 374 6.26 -14.54 1.33
CA ILE A 374 7.06 -14.42 0.11
C ILE A 374 6.26 -13.75 -1.01
N GLY A 375 4.98 -14.12 -1.14
CA GLY A 375 4.08 -13.49 -2.11
C GLY A 375 3.77 -12.03 -1.75
N ALA A 376 3.53 -11.75 -0.47
CA ALA A 376 3.29 -10.40 0.02
C ALA A 376 4.49 -9.47 -0.19
N ASP A 377 5.71 -9.95 0.06
CA ASP A 377 6.95 -9.22 -0.17
C ASP A 377 7.15 -8.90 -1.66
N HIS A 378 6.87 -9.86 -2.55
CA HIS A 378 6.93 -9.63 -4.00
C HIS A 378 5.95 -8.56 -4.48
N PHE A 379 4.72 -8.55 -3.96
CA PHE A 379 3.75 -7.48 -4.26
C PHE A 379 4.22 -6.13 -3.72
N TYR A 380 4.69 -6.11 -2.48
CA TYR A 380 5.21 -4.89 -1.86
C TYR A 380 6.38 -4.29 -2.64
N GLU A 381 7.28 -5.12 -3.13
CA GLU A 381 8.42 -4.70 -3.96
C GLU A 381 7.95 -4.04 -5.26
N HIS A 382 7.04 -4.68 -5.99
CA HIS A 382 6.68 -4.26 -7.35
C HIS A 382 5.62 -3.15 -7.42
N LEU A 383 4.76 -3.01 -6.40
CA LEU A 383 3.69 -2.00 -6.40
C LEU A 383 4.23 -0.59 -6.21
N ILE A 384 3.82 0.37 -7.06
CA ILE A 384 4.11 1.80 -6.88
C ILE A 384 3.40 2.34 -5.63
N ASP A 385 2.17 1.88 -5.39
CA ASP A 385 1.37 2.20 -4.20
C ASP A 385 1.66 1.30 -3.00
N GLY A 386 2.83 0.64 -2.97
CA GLY A 386 3.22 -0.30 -1.92
C GLY A 386 3.13 0.30 -0.52
N ASP A 387 2.02 0.06 0.16
CA ASP A 387 1.76 0.44 1.54
C ASP A 387 1.86 -0.78 2.45
N PRO A 388 2.73 -0.79 3.47
CA PRO A 388 2.91 -1.97 4.30
C PRO A 388 1.63 -2.34 5.07
N ALA A 389 0.86 -1.36 5.54
CA ALA A 389 -0.38 -1.62 6.26
C ALA A 389 -1.40 -2.32 5.35
N ILE A 390 -1.62 -1.77 4.16
CA ILE A 390 -2.62 -2.30 3.23
C ILE A 390 -2.14 -3.62 2.64
N ASN A 391 -0.91 -3.70 2.16
CA ASN A 391 -0.40 -4.89 1.48
C ASN A 391 -0.43 -6.14 2.40
N TYR A 392 0.22 -6.08 3.55
CA TYR A 392 0.36 -7.28 4.40
C TYR A 392 -0.93 -7.68 5.11
N THR A 393 -1.75 -6.71 5.54
CA THR A 393 -3.05 -7.04 6.15
C THR A 393 -4.03 -7.62 5.14
N GLN A 394 -4.01 -7.13 3.89
CA GLN A 394 -4.81 -7.68 2.81
C GLN A 394 -4.34 -9.10 2.43
N TRP A 395 -3.04 -9.33 2.32
CA TRP A 395 -2.52 -10.66 2.06
C TRP A 395 -3.00 -11.67 3.10
N GLN A 396 -2.85 -11.37 4.39
CA GLN A 396 -3.34 -12.27 5.44
C GLN A 396 -4.86 -12.46 5.40
N SER A 397 -5.61 -11.40 5.08
CA SER A 397 -7.07 -11.49 4.96
C SER A 397 -7.49 -12.35 3.76
N GLN A 398 -6.83 -12.23 2.60
CA GLN A 398 -7.11 -13.04 1.41
C GLN A 398 -6.67 -14.51 1.58
N CYS A 399 -5.60 -14.74 2.32
CA CYS A 399 -5.13 -16.09 2.68
C CYS A 399 -5.99 -16.76 3.77
N GLY A 400 -6.93 -16.05 4.40
CA GLY A 400 -7.77 -16.60 5.46
C GLY A 400 -7.10 -16.71 6.83
N LEU A 401 -5.94 -16.06 7.06
CA LEU A 401 -5.12 -16.21 8.27
C LEU A 401 -5.69 -15.51 9.52
N VAL A 402 -6.88 -14.92 9.40
CA VAL A 402 -7.59 -14.27 10.52
C VAL A 402 -8.40 -15.29 11.34
N GLY A 403 -8.91 -16.35 10.71
CA GLY A 403 -9.81 -17.32 11.34
C GLY A 403 -11.30 -16.93 11.23
N ARG A 404 -11.65 -16.02 10.29
CA ARG A 404 -13.04 -15.69 9.98
C ARG A 404 -13.67 -16.77 9.09
N PRO A 405 -14.98 -17.05 9.23
CA PRO A 405 -15.69 -17.95 8.32
C PRO A 405 -15.74 -17.37 6.89
N GLY A 406 -15.99 -18.23 5.91
CA GLY A 406 -16.17 -17.80 4.52
C GLY A 406 -14.87 -17.58 3.77
N LEU A 407 -13.97 -18.57 3.76
CA LEU A 407 -12.76 -18.56 2.94
C LEU A 407 -13.12 -18.36 1.45
N ARG A 408 -12.50 -17.37 0.80
CA ARG A 408 -12.69 -17.08 -0.62
C ARG A 408 -11.57 -17.69 -1.44
N LEU A 409 -11.89 -18.77 -2.16
CA LEU A 409 -11.02 -19.33 -3.17
C LEU A 409 -11.44 -18.78 -4.55
N TYR A 410 -10.57 -17.97 -5.14
CA TYR A 410 -10.83 -17.44 -6.48
C TYR A 410 -10.45 -18.48 -7.53
N ASP A 411 -11.42 -18.88 -8.35
CA ASP A 411 -11.17 -19.74 -9.51
C ASP A 411 -10.61 -18.91 -10.67
N PRO A 412 -9.34 -19.12 -11.10
CA PRO A 412 -8.71 -18.33 -12.14
C PRO A 412 -9.39 -18.48 -13.51
N ARG A 413 -9.96 -19.67 -13.81
CA ARG A 413 -10.68 -19.93 -15.05
C ARG A 413 -12.01 -19.17 -15.09
N LYS A 414 -12.73 -19.18 -13.95
CA LYS A 414 -13.96 -18.38 -13.82
C LYS A 414 -13.66 -16.88 -13.95
N GLN A 415 -12.52 -16.41 -13.44
CA GLN A 415 -12.16 -14.99 -13.56
C GLN A 415 -11.90 -14.58 -15.03
N VAL A 416 -11.36 -15.45 -15.89
CA VAL A 416 -11.29 -15.18 -17.35
C VAL A 416 -12.70 -14.99 -17.91
N ARG A 417 -13.58 -15.97 -17.70
CA ARG A 417 -14.95 -15.93 -18.25
C ARG A 417 -15.78 -14.74 -17.76
N ASP A 418 -15.64 -14.37 -16.48
CA ASP A 418 -16.50 -13.36 -15.85
C ASP A 418 -15.94 -11.93 -15.97
N GLN A 419 -14.62 -11.76 -16.04
CA GLN A 419 -13.96 -10.46 -15.92
C GLN A 419 -13.19 -10.03 -17.18
N ASP A 420 -12.95 -10.96 -18.10
CA ASP A 420 -12.24 -10.74 -19.37
C ASP A 420 -12.81 -11.66 -20.48
N PRO A 421 -14.14 -11.64 -20.71
CA PRO A 421 -14.79 -12.58 -21.62
C PRO A 421 -14.31 -12.46 -23.07
N ASP A 422 -13.83 -11.28 -23.45
CA ASP A 422 -13.30 -10.99 -24.79
C ASP A 422 -11.78 -11.25 -24.89
N GLY A 423 -11.11 -11.56 -23.77
CA GLY A 423 -9.68 -11.86 -23.72
C GLY A 423 -8.76 -10.66 -23.89
N GLU A 424 -9.27 -9.42 -23.68
CA GLU A 424 -8.49 -8.20 -23.88
C GLU A 424 -7.34 -8.07 -22.88
N PHE A 425 -7.60 -8.39 -21.62
CA PHE A 425 -6.57 -8.34 -20.56
C PHE A 425 -5.56 -9.48 -20.71
N VAL A 426 -6.04 -10.70 -20.93
CA VAL A 426 -5.17 -11.87 -21.15
C VAL A 426 -4.32 -11.67 -22.39
N GLY A 427 -4.89 -11.33 -23.56
CA GLY A 427 -4.13 -11.11 -24.79
C GLY A 427 -3.07 -10.00 -24.67
N ARG A 428 -3.38 -8.94 -23.93
CA ARG A 428 -2.40 -7.85 -23.68
C ARG A 428 -1.18 -8.30 -22.90
N TRP A 429 -1.34 -9.11 -21.86
CA TRP A 429 -0.27 -9.46 -20.92
C TRP A 429 0.30 -10.85 -21.15
N VAL A 430 -0.39 -11.67 -21.94
CA VAL A 430 0.04 -13.01 -22.37
C VAL A 430 -0.09 -13.07 -23.91
N PRO A 431 0.71 -12.27 -24.63
CA PRO A 431 0.54 -12.10 -26.09
C PRO A 431 0.71 -13.40 -26.86
N GLU A 432 1.38 -14.40 -26.31
CA GLU A 432 1.46 -15.75 -26.89
C GLU A 432 0.10 -16.44 -26.98
N LEU A 433 -0.91 -16.02 -26.22
CA LEU A 433 -2.29 -16.52 -26.28
C LEU A 433 -3.22 -15.68 -27.17
N ASP A 434 -2.78 -14.52 -27.65
CA ASP A 434 -3.60 -13.64 -28.49
C ASP A 434 -4.19 -14.30 -29.73
N PRO A 435 -3.50 -15.28 -30.38
CA PRO A 435 -4.12 -16.02 -31.50
C PRO A 435 -5.28 -16.94 -31.11
N LEU A 436 -5.42 -17.32 -29.82
CA LEU A 436 -6.51 -18.23 -29.41
C LEU A 436 -7.85 -17.49 -29.34
N PRO A 437 -8.93 -18.13 -29.82
CA PRO A 437 -10.28 -17.62 -29.60
C PRO A 437 -10.58 -17.48 -28.10
N ALA A 438 -11.27 -16.41 -27.71
CA ALA A 438 -11.59 -16.10 -26.32
C ALA A 438 -12.22 -17.26 -25.53
N ALA A 439 -13.02 -18.11 -26.23
CA ALA A 439 -13.63 -19.31 -25.65
C ALA A 439 -12.62 -20.36 -25.12
N HIS A 440 -11.34 -20.23 -25.42
CA HIS A 440 -10.29 -21.15 -25.00
C HIS A 440 -9.31 -20.51 -24.01
N LEU A 441 -9.44 -19.21 -23.69
CA LEU A 441 -8.51 -18.50 -22.83
C LEU A 441 -8.64 -18.85 -21.34
N ASP A 442 -9.77 -19.42 -20.93
CA ASP A 442 -9.94 -19.86 -19.53
C ASP A 442 -9.19 -21.16 -19.20
N ALA A 443 -8.98 -22.03 -20.23
CA ALA A 443 -8.29 -23.30 -20.10
C ALA A 443 -7.54 -23.67 -21.40
N PRO A 444 -6.45 -22.97 -21.77
CA PRO A 444 -5.72 -23.18 -23.02
C PRO A 444 -5.27 -24.63 -23.24
N GLU A 445 -4.94 -25.33 -22.16
CA GLU A 445 -4.51 -26.73 -22.17
C GLU A 445 -5.59 -27.69 -22.68
N LYS A 446 -6.86 -27.24 -22.69
CA LYS A 446 -8.01 -28.02 -23.20
C LYS A 446 -8.38 -27.69 -24.64
N THR A 447 -7.66 -26.77 -25.27
CA THR A 447 -7.91 -26.37 -26.66
C THR A 447 -7.70 -27.55 -27.62
N PRO A 448 -8.68 -27.91 -28.45
CA PRO A 448 -8.52 -28.98 -29.41
C PRO A 448 -7.32 -28.76 -30.33
N LEU A 449 -6.56 -29.81 -30.63
CA LEU A 449 -5.37 -29.73 -31.49
C LEU A 449 -5.71 -29.18 -32.91
N ALA A 450 -6.94 -29.37 -33.39
CA ALA A 450 -7.37 -28.77 -34.64
C ALA A 450 -7.41 -27.24 -34.58
N VAL A 451 -7.91 -26.67 -33.48
CA VAL A 451 -7.94 -25.21 -33.25
C VAL A 451 -6.51 -24.69 -33.08
N GLN A 452 -5.68 -25.36 -32.27
CA GLN A 452 -4.27 -24.97 -32.09
C GLN A 452 -3.51 -24.87 -33.42
N ARG A 453 -3.71 -25.87 -34.32
CA ARG A 453 -3.10 -25.86 -35.66
C ARG A 453 -3.66 -24.76 -36.56
N GLU A 454 -4.95 -24.48 -36.48
CA GLU A 454 -5.60 -23.44 -37.28
C GLU A 454 -5.05 -22.04 -36.95
N VAL A 455 -4.80 -21.76 -35.65
CA VAL A 455 -4.29 -20.46 -35.18
C VAL A 455 -2.77 -20.41 -35.05
N GLY A 456 -2.06 -21.52 -35.29
CA GLY A 456 -0.60 -21.59 -35.29
C GLY A 456 0.03 -21.53 -33.92
N ILE A 457 -0.66 -22.01 -32.88
CA ILE A 457 -0.14 -22.08 -31.50
C ILE A 457 0.03 -23.55 -31.08
N GLU A 458 1.04 -23.85 -30.26
CA GLU A 458 1.20 -25.14 -29.61
C GLU A 458 1.27 -24.93 -28.09
N ILE A 459 0.22 -25.37 -27.38
CA ILE A 459 0.21 -25.33 -25.91
C ILE A 459 1.19 -26.36 -25.37
N GLY A 460 2.03 -25.93 -24.43
CA GLY A 460 3.19 -26.68 -23.93
C GLY A 460 4.52 -26.16 -24.49
N GLU A 461 4.52 -25.51 -25.67
CA GLU A 461 5.67 -24.82 -26.24
C GLU A 461 5.55 -23.30 -26.13
N ALA A 462 4.50 -22.72 -26.71
CA ALA A 462 4.27 -21.27 -26.70
C ALA A 462 3.78 -20.76 -25.36
N TYR A 463 2.92 -21.54 -24.70
CA TYR A 463 2.38 -21.22 -23.37
C TYR A 463 2.37 -22.49 -22.53
N PRO A 464 2.79 -22.43 -21.24
CA PRO A 464 2.96 -23.62 -20.41
C PRO A 464 1.63 -24.32 -20.08
N TYR A 465 1.70 -25.62 -19.84
CA TYR A 465 0.63 -26.34 -19.15
C TYR A 465 0.50 -25.86 -17.69
N PRO A 466 -0.70 -26.01 -17.08
CA PRO A 466 -0.87 -25.74 -15.65
C PRO A 466 0.16 -26.46 -14.79
N VAL A 467 0.86 -25.72 -13.93
CA VAL A 467 1.93 -26.25 -13.05
C VAL A 467 1.39 -27.14 -11.93
N VAL A 468 0.08 -27.10 -11.67
CA VAL A 468 -0.63 -27.96 -10.72
C VAL A 468 -1.99 -28.36 -11.27
N ASP A 469 -2.52 -29.50 -10.83
CA ASP A 469 -3.93 -29.81 -11.00
C ASP A 469 -4.74 -28.95 -10.03
N TYR A 470 -5.55 -28.04 -10.59
CA TYR A 470 -6.30 -27.05 -9.81
C TYR A 470 -7.30 -27.68 -8.83
N GLU A 471 -8.07 -28.69 -9.27
CA GLU A 471 -9.11 -29.30 -8.44
C GLU A 471 -8.49 -30.13 -7.33
N ALA A 472 -7.46 -30.90 -7.64
CA ALA A 472 -6.72 -31.69 -6.63
C ALA A 472 -6.06 -30.77 -5.59
N ALA A 473 -5.39 -29.72 -6.01
CA ALA A 473 -4.74 -28.76 -5.12
C ALA A 473 -5.75 -27.99 -4.23
N ARG A 474 -6.89 -27.61 -4.83
CA ARG A 474 -7.99 -26.95 -4.11
C ARG A 474 -8.58 -27.84 -3.02
N GLU A 475 -8.83 -29.11 -3.31
CA GLU A 475 -9.39 -30.06 -2.33
C GLU A 475 -8.40 -30.34 -1.22
N GLU A 476 -7.15 -30.63 -1.56
CA GLU A 476 -6.08 -30.81 -0.55
C GLU A 476 -5.95 -29.60 0.40
N PHE A 477 -6.00 -28.39 -0.17
CA PHE A 477 -5.97 -27.18 0.65
C PHE A 477 -7.18 -27.07 1.57
N ARG A 478 -8.40 -27.37 1.06
CA ARG A 478 -9.62 -27.33 1.87
C ARG A 478 -9.58 -28.29 3.05
N GLU A 479 -9.10 -29.50 2.83
CA GLU A 479 -8.94 -30.48 3.90
C GLU A 479 -7.96 -29.99 4.98
N ARG A 480 -6.78 -29.53 4.58
CA ARG A 480 -5.75 -29.02 5.49
C ARG A 480 -6.21 -27.79 6.27
N TYR A 481 -6.82 -26.83 5.57
CA TYR A 481 -7.32 -25.60 6.18
C TYR A 481 -8.51 -25.90 7.10
N GLY A 482 -9.44 -26.74 6.67
CA GLY A 482 -10.60 -27.16 7.46
C GLY A 482 -10.20 -27.84 8.77
N ALA A 483 -9.16 -28.67 8.75
CA ALA A 483 -8.65 -29.36 9.94
C ALA A 483 -8.20 -28.41 11.08
N VAL A 484 -7.84 -27.17 10.76
CA VAL A 484 -7.35 -26.18 11.76
C VAL A 484 -8.30 -24.99 11.93
N HIS A 485 -9.26 -24.80 11.02
CA HIS A 485 -10.09 -23.59 10.99
C HIS A 485 -10.97 -23.43 12.23
N GLY A 486 -11.57 -24.51 12.76
CA GLY A 486 -12.37 -24.46 13.97
C GLY A 486 -11.54 -24.01 15.18
N ALA A 487 -10.32 -24.53 15.33
CA ALA A 487 -9.38 -24.06 16.34
C ALA A 487 -8.99 -22.59 16.17
N ALA A 488 -8.81 -22.15 14.92
CA ALA A 488 -8.50 -20.74 14.63
C ALA A 488 -9.68 -19.81 14.95
N ALA A 489 -10.91 -20.20 14.62
CA ALA A 489 -12.11 -19.46 15.00
C ALA A 489 -12.25 -19.36 16.53
N ALA A 490 -12.04 -20.47 17.26
CA ALA A 490 -12.07 -20.48 18.72
C ALA A 490 -11.06 -19.50 19.35
N ARG A 491 -9.87 -19.38 18.75
CA ARG A 491 -8.83 -18.43 19.23
C ARG A 491 -9.22 -16.97 19.10
N LEU A 492 -10.18 -16.61 18.26
CA LEU A 492 -10.73 -15.25 18.22
C LEU A 492 -11.52 -14.88 19.49
N GLY A 493 -11.90 -15.85 20.33
CA GLY A 493 -12.43 -15.62 21.66
C GLY A 493 -11.43 -15.10 22.68
N ASP A 494 -10.12 -15.32 22.43
CA ASP A 494 -9.03 -14.79 23.23
C ASP A 494 -8.91 -13.27 22.99
N GLU A 495 -8.93 -12.49 24.06
CA GLU A 495 -8.96 -11.02 23.96
C GLU A 495 -7.71 -10.46 23.28
N GLU A 496 -6.53 -11.02 23.54
CA GLU A 496 -5.29 -10.58 22.88
C GLU A 496 -5.37 -10.83 21.36
N ILE A 497 -5.86 -12.01 20.95
CA ILE A 497 -5.99 -12.35 19.54
C ILE A 497 -7.09 -11.53 18.86
N ALA A 498 -8.22 -11.31 19.54
CA ALA A 498 -9.28 -10.44 19.04
C ALA A 498 -8.81 -9.00 18.83
N ARG A 499 -8.03 -8.46 19.77
CA ARG A 499 -7.46 -7.10 19.66
C ARG A 499 -6.48 -6.99 18.48
N ARG A 500 -5.53 -7.92 18.33
CA ARG A 500 -4.57 -7.88 17.21
C ARG A 500 -5.21 -8.19 15.85
N ALA A 501 -6.29 -8.98 15.79
CA ALA A 501 -7.07 -9.19 14.58
C ALA A 501 -7.76 -7.89 14.11
N SER A 502 -8.05 -6.99 15.06
CA SER A 502 -8.57 -5.65 14.82
C SER A 502 -9.73 -5.66 13.80
N LEU A 503 -10.76 -6.46 14.11
CA LEU A 503 -11.96 -6.53 13.28
C LEU A 503 -12.75 -5.22 13.36
N SER A 504 -13.47 -4.86 12.31
CA SER A 504 -14.28 -3.64 12.27
C SER A 504 -15.36 -3.59 13.38
N GLY A 505 -15.94 -4.75 13.71
CA GLY A 505 -16.87 -4.89 14.83
C GLY A 505 -16.20 -5.16 16.18
N GLY A 506 -14.88 -4.94 16.30
CA GLY A 506 -14.13 -5.03 17.56
C GLY A 506 -14.04 -6.43 18.14
N VAL A 507 -13.77 -6.47 19.46
CA VAL A 507 -13.67 -7.71 20.24
C VAL A 507 -14.99 -8.46 20.31
N GLY A 508 -16.12 -7.72 20.28
CA GLY A 508 -17.46 -8.31 20.26
C GLY A 508 -17.68 -9.20 19.04
N ALA A 509 -17.33 -8.70 17.84
CA ALA A 509 -17.43 -9.49 16.60
C ALA A 509 -16.51 -10.71 16.61
N ALA A 510 -15.31 -10.58 17.15
CA ALA A 510 -14.36 -11.69 17.27
C ALA A 510 -14.91 -12.80 18.19
N ARG A 511 -15.49 -12.44 19.32
CA ARG A 511 -16.14 -13.38 20.25
C ARG A 511 -17.36 -14.07 19.65
N SER A 512 -18.18 -13.33 18.85
CA SER A 512 -19.31 -13.96 18.14
C SER A 512 -18.81 -15.02 17.16
N ILE A 513 -17.79 -14.72 16.35
CA ILE A 513 -17.17 -15.71 15.45
C ILE A 513 -16.67 -16.93 16.22
N ALA A 514 -15.99 -16.74 17.36
CA ALA A 514 -15.51 -17.83 18.18
C ALA A 514 -16.65 -18.70 18.75
N ALA A 515 -17.77 -18.09 19.14
CA ALA A 515 -18.94 -18.81 19.62
C ALA A 515 -19.65 -19.61 18.52
N ASP A 516 -19.77 -19.02 17.31
CA ASP A 516 -20.54 -19.61 16.21
C ASP A 516 -19.73 -20.65 15.41
N HIS A 517 -18.40 -20.54 15.38
CA HIS A 517 -17.52 -21.35 14.52
C HIS A 517 -16.33 -21.98 15.25
N GLY A 518 -16.22 -21.83 16.58
CA GLY A 518 -15.09 -22.25 17.39
C GLY A 518 -15.04 -23.75 17.75
N GLU A 519 -15.99 -24.57 17.28
CA GLU A 519 -15.92 -26.02 17.41
C GLU A 519 -15.36 -26.65 16.13
N PRO A 520 -14.61 -27.76 16.21
CA PRO A 520 -14.18 -28.46 15.02
C PRO A 520 -15.44 -28.89 14.25
N ALA A 521 -15.61 -28.40 13.03
CA ALA A 521 -16.68 -28.86 12.15
C ALA A 521 -16.51 -30.37 11.93
N GLU A 522 -17.51 -31.15 12.30
CA GLU A 522 -17.60 -32.51 11.79
C GLU A 522 -17.65 -32.44 10.25
N PRO A 523 -17.01 -33.36 9.52
CA PRO A 523 -17.02 -33.33 8.09
C PRO A 523 -18.46 -33.57 7.59
N ASN A 524 -19.19 -32.47 7.38
CA ASN A 524 -20.50 -32.52 6.74
C ASN A 524 -20.30 -32.61 5.23
N GLY A 525 -20.85 -33.69 4.70
CA GLY A 525 -21.03 -33.88 3.28
C GLY A 525 -21.91 -32.77 2.66
N ASP A 526 -21.58 -32.46 1.41
CA ASP A 526 -22.37 -31.72 0.43
C ASP A 526 -22.99 -30.39 0.88
N ASP A 527 -22.19 -29.32 0.85
CA ASP A 527 -22.75 -28.00 0.54
C ASP A 527 -22.26 -27.54 -0.82
N ALA A 528 -23.15 -27.82 -1.78
CA ALA A 528 -23.07 -27.33 -3.13
C ALA A 528 -23.17 -25.78 -3.14
N ASP A 529 -22.23 -25.19 -3.84
CA ASP A 529 -22.38 -23.95 -4.61
C ASP A 529 -23.21 -22.79 -3.99
N ALA A 530 -22.76 -22.22 -2.88
CA ALA A 530 -23.21 -20.90 -2.47
C ALA A 530 -22.39 -19.82 -3.21
N THR A 531 -22.60 -19.71 -4.51
CA THR A 531 -22.21 -18.56 -5.33
C THR A 531 -23.16 -17.40 -5.05
N SER A 532 -23.03 -16.73 -3.93
CA SER A 532 -23.62 -15.40 -3.78
C SER A 532 -22.53 -14.34 -3.99
N GLN A 533 -22.65 -13.61 -5.05
CA GLN A 533 -21.88 -12.45 -5.46
C GLN A 533 -22.14 -11.21 -4.55
N THR A 534 -22.55 -11.41 -3.30
CA THR A 534 -22.86 -10.38 -2.30
C THR A 534 -21.67 -10.12 -1.37
N GLY A 535 -20.52 -9.80 -1.91
CA GLY A 535 -19.36 -9.71 -1.05
C GLY A 535 -18.61 -8.39 -1.02
N LEU A 536 -19.07 -7.38 -1.75
CA LEU A 536 -18.51 -6.04 -1.66
C LEU A 536 -19.37 -5.08 -0.80
N ASP A 537 -20.61 -5.45 -0.53
CA ASP A 537 -21.57 -4.61 0.22
C ASP A 537 -21.74 -5.01 1.70
N GLU A 538 -21.19 -6.16 2.16
CA GLU A 538 -21.35 -6.64 3.54
C GLU A 538 -20.25 -6.18 4.51
N PHE A 539 -19.54 -5.13 4.19
CA PHE A 539 -18.63 -4.50 5.12
C PHE A 539 -19.08 -3.04 5.36
N GLY A 540 -20.27 -2.87 5.92
CA GLY A 540 -20.72 -1.66 6.56
C GLY A 540 -20.10 -1.50 7.95
#